data_f410dfb714c947aeea1c74443ae5ec0c
#
_entry.id   f410dfb714c947aeea1c74443ae5ec0c
#
_cell.length_a   1.000
_cell.length_b   1.000
_cell.length_c   1.000
_cell.angle_alpha   90.00
_cell.angle_beta   90.00
_cell.angle_gamma   90.00
#
_symmetry.space_group_name_H-M   'P 1'
#
loop_
_entity.id
_entity.type
_entity.pdbx_description
1 polymer ?
#
loop_
_entity_poly.entity_id
_entity_poly.type
_entity_poly.pdbx_seq_one_letter_code
_entity_poly.pdbx_strand_id
1 'polypeptide(L)'
;MIAKALVKLAKLISGARAIFTIPIDGDAQRIFFANHTSHLDFIVVWSALPAELRGRTRPVAGRDYWMKGRIRRYLSSRVFKGILIERTPSSASSEEKRNAARAAIERMAEEMGTEHSIIVFPEGTRGTGDEIAPFKSGLYHLCKFKPAVQLVPVYLDNMNRILPKGEALPVPMLSRVVFGEPMEMRRDEPKESFLERARSAVEKLRENHG
;
A
#
# COMPACT_ATOMS: atom_id res chain seq x y z
N MET A 1 -18.27 -12.17 -7.91
CA MET A 1 -17.60 -12.91 -9.00
C MET A 1 -16.32 -12.21 -9.49
N ILE A 2 -16.35 -10.95 -9.89
CA ILE A 2 -15.19 -10.22 -10.47
C ILE A 2 -13.98 -10.16 -9.51
N ALA A 3 -14.16 -9.87 -8.23
CA ALA A 3 -13.07 -9.89 -7.25
C ALA A 3 -12.34 -11.23 -7.16
N LYS A 4 -13.08 -12.35 -7.20
CA LYS A 4 -12.49 -13.71 -7.21
C LYS A 4 -11.71 -13.98 -8.50
N ALA A 5 -12.21 -13.52 -9.64
CA ALA A 5 -11.52 -13.65 -10.93
C ALA A 5 -10.23 -12.81 -10.95
N LEU A 6 -10.26 -11.58 -10.44
CA LEU A 6 -9.08 -10.72 -10.32
C LEU A 6 -8.02 -11.31 -9.39
N VAL A 7 -8.43 -11.90 -8.26
CA VAL A 7 -7.49 -12.58 -7.36
C VAL A 7 -6.81 -13.75 -8.06
N LYS A 8 -7.57 -14.57 -8.81
CA LYS A 8 -7.00 -15.68 -9.59
C LYS A 8 -6.04 -15.16 -10.66
N LEU A 9 -6.43 -14.11 -11.39
CA LEU A 9 -5.61 -13.51 -12.43
C LEU A 9 -4.33 -12.88 -11.85
N ALA A 10 -4.45 -12.13 -10.76
CA ALA A 10 -3.29 -11.55 -10.08
C ALA A 10 -2.30 -12.64 -9.62
N LYS A 11 -2.79 -13.71 -9.00
CA LYS A 11 -1.96 -14.84 -8.59
C LYS A 11 -1.34 -15.57 -9.79
N LEU A 12 -2.05 -15.71 -10.90
CA LEU A 12 -1.52 -16.34 -12.11
C LEU A 12 -0.39 -15.50 -12.74
N ILE A 13 -0.58 -14.19 -12.85
CA ILE A 13 0.40 -13.28 -13.47
C ILE A 13 1.63 -13.10 -12.58
N SER A 14 1.42 -12.89 -11.28
CA SER A 14 2.53 -12.59 -10.35
C SER A 14 3.14 -13.83 -9.72
N GLY A 15 2.52 -15.02 -9.86
CA GLY A 15 2.93 -16.20 -9.12
C GLY A 15 3.02 -15.96 -7.60
N ALA A 16 2.34 -14.90 -7.10
CA ALA A 16 2.56 -14.36 -5.78
C ALA A 16 2.26 -15.37 -4.67
N ARG A 17 3.29 -15.68 -3.90
CA ARG A 17 3.19 -16.45 -2.67
C ARG A 17 3.08 -15.48 -1.49
N ALA A 18 1.98 -15.58 -0.74
CA ALA A 18 1.83 -14.85 0.53
C ALA A 18 2.59 -15.58 1.63
N ILE A 19 3.39 -14.83 2.38
CA ILE A 19 4.11 -15.29 3.57
C ILE A 19 3.67 -14.37 4.71
N PHE A 20 3.13 -14.94 5.77
CA PHE A 20 2.77 -14.22 6.98
C PHE A 20 3.75 -14.64 8.08
N THR A 21 4.53 -13.70 8.62
CA THR A 21 5.50 -14.00 9.71
C THR A 21 4.79 -14.36 11.01
N ILE A 22 3.58 -13.81 11.18
CA ILE A 22 2.64 -14.19 12.23
C ILE A 22 1.22 -14.29 11.62
N PRO A 23 0.29 -15.04 12.22
CA PRO A 23 -1.09 -15.04 11.78
C PRO A 23 -1.68 -13.62 11.81
N ILE A 24 -2.30 -13.21 10.70
CA ILE A 24 -3.05 -11.95 10.61
C ILE A 24 -4.54 -12.28 10.66
N ASP A 25 -5.06 -12.39 11.85
CA ASP A 25 -6.46 -12.68 12.14
C ASP A 25 -7.13 -11.56 12.93
N GLY A 26 -8.40 -11.75 13.26
CA GLY A 26 -9.18 -10.83 14.06
C GLY A 26 -9.61 -9.55 13.33
N ASP A 27 -10.37 -8.74 14.07
CA ASP A 27 -11.06 -7.56 13.54
C ASP A 27 -10.26 -6.26 13.64
N ALA A 28 -9.00 -6.33 14.04
CA ALA A 28 -8.17 -5.15 14.16
C ALA A 28 -8.08 -4.38 12.85
N GLN A 29 -8.23 -3.07 12.92
CA GLN A 29 -8.03 -2.15 11.81
C GLN A 29 -6.53 -2.02 11.54
N ARG A 30 -6.12 -2.07 10.25
CA ARG A 30 -4.71 -2.10 9.87
C ARG A 30 -4.35 -1.10 8.79
N ILE A 31 -3.14 -0.59 8.86
CA ILE A 31 -2.46 0.09 7.77
C ILE A 31 -1.36 -0.85 7.28
N PHE A 32 -1.59 -1.47 6.12
CA PHE A 32 -0.55 -2.22 5.42
C PHE A 32 0.32 -1.24 4.65
N PHE A 33 1.59 -1.11 5.00
CA PHE A 33 2.50 -0.22 4.32
C PHE A 33 3.62 -1.01 3.64
N ALA A 34 3.83 -0.76 2.35
CA ALA A 34 4.70 -1.57 1.50
C ALA A 34 5.69 -0.73 0.69
N ASN A 35 6.76 -1.36 0.21
CA ASN A 35 7.59 -0.82 -0.86
C ASN A 35 6.81 -0.74 -2.17
N HIS A 36 7.20 0.19 -3.06
CA HIS A 36 6.45 0.48 -4.29
C HIS A 36 7.34 0.45 -5.53
N THR A 37 7.13 -0.50 -6.41
CA THR A 37 7.93 -0.68 -7.63
C THR A 37 7.09 -0.85 -8.89
N SER A 38 5.82 -1.27 -8.76
CA SER A 38 4.94 -1.59 -9.89
C SER A 38 3.53 -1.04 -9.72
N HIS A 39 2.83 -0.81 -10.82
CA HIS A 39 1.39 -0.53 -10.82
C HIS A 39 0.53 -1.68 -10.28
N LEU A 40 1.07 -2.89 -10.27
CA LEU A 40 0.37 -4.08 -9.78
C LEU A 40 0.50 -4.30 -8.27
N ASP A 41 1.39 -3.56 -7.60
CA ASP A 41 1.74 -3.80 -6.19
C ASP A 41 0.52 -3.91 -5.28
N PHE A 42 -0.39 -2.93 -5.34
CA PHE A 42 -1.56 -2.95 -4.47
C PHE A 42 -2.52 -4.10 -4.81
N ILE A 43 -2.63 -4.50 -6.10
CA ILE A 43 -3.46 -5.63 -6.52
C ILE A 43 -2.90 -6.92 -5.94
N VAL A 44 -1.58 -7.06 -5.95
CA VAL A 44 -0.88 -8.23 -5.45
C VAL A 44 -0.98 -8.31 -3.92
N VAL A 45 -0.72 -7.23 -3.19
CA VAL A 45 -0.93 -7.16 -1.73
C VAL A 45 -2.39 -7.49 -1.38
N TRP A 46 -3.35 -6.82 -2.03
CA TRP A 46 -4.77 -7.02 -1.80
C TRP A 46 -5.21 -8.47 -2.09
N SER A 47 -4.69 -9.07 -3.18
CA SER A 47 -5.01 -10.45 -3.56
C SER A 47 -4.40 -11.49 -2.62
N ALA A 48 -3.29 -11.16 -1.96
CA ALA A 48 -2.60 -12.00 -1.01
C ALA A 48 -3.31 -12.09 0.34
N LEU A 49 -4.09 -11.07 0.70
CA LEU A 49 -4.84 -11.05 1.96
C LEU A 49 -5.91 -12.15 2.01
N PRO A 50 -6.19 -12.72 3.20
CA PRO A 50 -7.36 -13.55 3.45
C PRO A 50 -8.65 -12.87 3.00
N ALA A 51 -9.66 -13.64 2.58
CA ALA A 51 -10.88 -13.10 1.97
C ALA A 51 -11.63 -12.10 2.86
N GLU A 52 -11.66 -12.35 4.14
CA GLU A 52 -12.31 -11.50 5.15
C GLU A 52 -11.60 -10.14 5.28
N LEU A 53 -10.29 -10.16 5.46
CA LEU A 53 -9.47 -8.94 5.52
C LEU A 53 -9.51 -8.18 4.21
N ARG A 54 -9.44 -8.87 3.08
CA ARG A 54 -9.52 -8.27 1.75
C ARG A 54 -10.82 -7.51 1.53
N GLY A 55 -11.94 -8.05 2.03
CA GLY A 55 -13.27 -7.41 1.89
C GLY A 55 -13.36 -6.03 2.56
N ARG A 56 -12.58 -5.79 3.59
CA ARG A 56 -12.52 -4.53 4.35
C ARG A 56 -11.22 -3.75 4.18
N THR A 57 -10.32 -4.18 3.27
CA THR A 57 -9.08 -3.48 2.98
C THR A 57 -9.19 -2.70 1.68
N ARG A 58 -8.94 -1.40 1.73
CA ARG A 58 -9.02 -0.46 0.61
C ARG A 58 -7.62 0.01 0.21
N PRO A 59 -7.23 -0.07 -1.07
CA PRO A 59 -5.97 0.53 -1.51
C PRO A 59 -6.08 2.05 -1.60
N VAL A 60 -5.00 2.74 -1.26
CA VAL A 60 -4.84 4.17 -1.51
C VAL A 60 -4.11 4.35 -2.84
N ALA A 61 -4.65 5.15 -3.73
CA ALA A 61 -4.11 5.31 -5.08
C ALA A 61 -4.33 6.70 -5.66
N GLY A 62 -3.50 7.09 -6.63
CA GLY A 62 -3.63 8.37 -7.33
C GLY A 62 -4.88 8.40 -8.22
N ARG A 63 -5.70 9.42 -8.05
CA ARG A 63 -6.95 9.62 -8.81
C ARG A 63 -6.70 9.78 -10.31
N ASP A 64 -5.64 10.48 -10.67
CA ASP A 64 -5.22 10.75 -12.04
C ASP A 64 -5.08 9.48 -12.89
N TYR A 65 -4.58 8.39 -12.31
CA TYR A 65 -4.42 7.10 -12.97
C TYR A 65 -5.73 6.31 -13.02
N TRP A 66 -6.44 6.23 -11.89
CA TRP A 66 -7.59 5.33 -11.74
C TRP A 66 -8.88 5.87 -12.36
N MET A 67 -8.98 7.18 -12.58
CA MET A 67 -10.12 7.78 -13.26
C MET A 67 -9.99 7.76 -14.79
N LYS A 68 -8.84 7.33 -15.34
CA LYS A 68 -8.66 7.17 -16.79
C LYS A 68 -9.27 5.86 -17.29
N GLY A 69 -10.33 5.97 -18.10
CA GLY A 69 -10.99 4.84 -18.73
C GLY A 69 -12.03 4.13 -17.86
N ARG A 70 -12.98 3.46 -18.54
CA ARG A 70 -14.16 2.86 -17.91
C ARG A 70 -13.81 1.67 -16.99
N ILE A 71 -12.85 0.84 -17.40
CA ILE A 71 -12.46 -0.36 -16.67
C ILE A 71 -11.77 0.01 -15.34
N ARG A 72 -10.77 0.92 -15.37
CA ARG A 72 -10.06 1.35 -14.15
C ARG A 72 -11.03 2.01 -13.16
N ARG A 73 -11.93 2.87 -13.65
CA ARG A 73 -12.97 3.49 -12.82
C ARG A 73 -13.86 2.46 -12.15
N TYR A 74 -14.32 1.47 -12.91
CA TYR A 74 -15.13 0.39 -12.36
C TYR A 74 -14.36 -0.41 -11.29
N LEU A 75 -13.12 -0.80 -11.57
CA LEU A 75 -12.29 -1.55 -10.63
C LEU A 75 -12.04 -0.76 -9.35
N SER A 76 -11.66 0.52 -9.46
CA SER A 76 -11.37 1.35 -8.28
C SER A 76 -12.61 1.59 -7.42
N SER A 77 -13.78 1.81 -8.01
CA SER A 77 -14.99 2.17 -7.27
C SER A 77 -15.80 0.96 -6.79
N ARG A 78 -15.87 -0.11 -7.59
CA ARG A 78 -16.77 -1.24 -7.31
C ARG A 78 -16.07 -2.48 -6.74
N VAL A 79 -14.82 -2.70 -7.14
CA VAL A 79 -14.08 -3.89 -6.71
C VAL A 79 -13.18 -3.60 -5.52
N PHE A 80 -12.30 -2.62 -5.66
CA PHE A 80 -11.34 -2.28 -4.61
C PHE A 80 -11.89 -1.29 -3.59
N LYS A 81 -12.92 -0.52 -3.96
CA LYS A 81 -13.42 0.61 -3.16
C LYS A 81 -12.27 1.52 -2.71
N GLY A 82 -11.36 1.80 -3.65
CA GLY A 82 -10.09 2.45 -3.37
C GLY A 82 -10.26 3.91 -2.95
N ILE A 83 -9.41 4.34 -2.05
CA ILE A 83 -9.32 5.73 -1.62
C ILE A 83 -8.47 6.48 -2.65
N LEU A 84 -9.12 7.34 -3.42
CA LEU A 84 -8.46 8.07 -4.49
C LEU A 84 -7.97 9.44 -3.99
N ILE A 85 -6.65 9.63 -4.04
CA ILE A 85 -5.99 10.87 -3.60
C ILE A 85 -5.54 11.66 -4.84
N GLU A 86 -5.77 12.96 -4.82
CA GLU A 86 -5.29 13.85 -5.86
C GLU A 86 -3.78 14.09 -5.70
N ARG A 87 -3.08 14.03 -6.82
CA ARG A 87 -1.65 14.34 -6.83
C ARG A 87 -1.48 15.84 -7.02
N THR A 88 -0.71 16.43 -6.14
CA THR A 88 -0.34 17.83 -6.25
C THR A 88 0.66 18.02 -7.39
N PRO A 89 0.46 18.96 -8.31
CA PRO A 89 1.41 19.26 -9.38
C PRO A 89 2.79 19.62 -8.82
N SER A 90 3.85 19.30 -9.55
CA SER A 90 5.22 19.65 -9.17
C SER A 90 5.42 21.16 -9.05
N SER A 91 4.70 21.93 -9.87
CA SER A 91 4.70 23.40 -9.91
C SER A 91 3.96 24.06 -8.75
N ALA A 92 3.20 23.31 -7.95
CA ALA A 92 2.48 23.87 -6.81
C ALA A 92 3.44 24.42 -5.74
N SER A 93 3.03 25.48 -5.06
CA SER A 93 3.77 26.08 -3.96
C SER A 93 3.96 25.10 -2.79
N SER A 94 4.89 25.41 -1.90
CA SER A 94 5.12 24.59 -0.71
C SER A 94 3.89 24.55 0.22
N GLU A 95 3.12 25.63 0.25
CA GLU A 95 1.89 25.71 1.03
C GLU A 95 0.79 24.86 0.43
N GLU A 96 0.56 24.94 -0.88
CA GLU A 96 -0.41 24.08 -1.60
C GLU A 96 -0.07 22.59 -1.44
N LYS A 97 1.21 22.23 -1.52
CA LYS A 97 1.68 20.85 -1.27
C LYS A 97 1.38 20.39 0.15
N ARG A 98 1.59 21.23 1.17
CA ARG A 98 1.28 20.90 2.56
C ARG A 98 -0.23 20.73 2.77
N ASN A 99 -1.03 21.66 2.25
CA ASN A 99 -2.49 21.61 2.37
C ASN A 99 -3.08 20.38 1.67
N ALA A 100 -2.63 20.06 0.48
CA ALA A 100 -3.04 18.87 -0.26
C ALA A 100 -2.64 17.57 0.47
N ALA A 101 -1.42 17.52 1.03
CA ALA A 101 -0.97 16.37 1.81
C ALA A 101 -1.81 16.18 3.08
N ARG A 102 -2.16 17.26 3.78
CA ARG A 102 -3.03 17.22 4.94
C ARG A 102 -4.43 16.73 4.57
N ALA A 103 -5.06 17.32 3.56
CA ALA A 103 -6.36 16.89 3.07
C ALA A 103 -6.39 15.41 2.63
N ALA A 104 -5.30 14.92 2.02
CA ALA A 104 -5.18 13.52 1.67
C ALA A 104 -5.16 12.61 2.90
N ILE A 105 -4.47 13.00 3.97
CA ILE A 105 -4.40 12.24 5.22
C ILE A 105 -5.75 12.24 5.93
N GLU A 106 -6.40 13.39 6.05
CA GLU A 106 -7.73 13.53 6.62
C GLU A 106 -8.74 12.64 5.89
N ARG A 107 -8.73 12.69 4.56
CA ARG A 107 -9.56 11.83 3.73
C ARG A 107 -9.27 10.33 3.93
N MET A 108 -8.01 9.92 4.02
CA MET A 108 -7.67 8.52 4.32
C MET A 108 -8.24 8.11 5.67
N ALA A 109 -8.09 8.94 6.70
CA ALA A 109 -8.59 8.67 8.04
C ALA A 109 -10.13 8.58 8.10
N GLU A 110 -10.83 9.45 7.38
CA GLU A 110 -12.30 9.44 7.23
C GLU A 110 -12.78 8.17 6.52
N GLU A 111 -12.18 7.86 5.36
CA GLU A 111 -12.54 6.67 4.57
C GLU A 111 -12.21 5.35 5.27
N MET A 112 -11.21 5.33 6.15
CA MET A 112 -10.95 4.20 7.03
C MET A 112 -12.09 4.01 8.05
N GLY A 113 -12.70 5.10 8.54
CA GLY A 113 -13.69 5.03 9.60
C GLY A 113 -13.18 4.19 10.78
N THR A 114 -14.01 3.30 11.29
CA THR A 114 -13.67 2.34 12.35
C THR A 114 -13.48 0.90 11.84
N GLU A 115 -13.82 0.63 10.58
CA GLU A 115 -13.94 -0.74 10.05
C GLU A 115 -12.91 -1.09 8.98
N HIS A 116 -12.44 -0.09 8.21
CA HIS A 116 -11.66 -0.37 7.02
C HIS A 116 -10.15 -0.26 7.29
N SER A 117 -9.43 -1.27 6.86
CA SER A 117 -7.97 -1.24 6.72
C SER A 117 -7.58 -0.62 5.38
N ILE A 118 -6.34 -0.15 5.26
CA ILE A 118 -5.83 0.40 4.00
C ILE A 118 -4.48 -0.18 3.61
N ILE A 119 -4.18 -0.09 2.30
CA ILE A 119 -2.85 -0.36 1.75
C ILE A 119 -2.27 0.96 1.28
N VAL A 120 -1.08 1.30 1.78
CA VAL A 120 -0.36 2.53 1.42
C VAL A 120 1.07 2.22 0.99
N PHE A 121 1.61 3.10 0.15
CA PHE A 121 2.99 3.06 -0.30
C PHE A 121 3.68 4.35 0.15
N PRO A 122 4.36 4.35 1.32
CA PRO A 122 4.84 5.58 1.93
C PRO A 122 5.99 6.27 1.18
N GLU A 123 6.65 5.58 0.25
CA GLU A 123 7.59 6.19 -0.70
C GLU A 123 6.92 7.27 -1.58
N GLY A 124 5.61 7.13 -1.85
CA GLY A 124 4.79 8.06 -2.63
C GLY A 124 5.09 8.06 -4.13
N THR A 125 6.10 7.36 -4.58
CA THR A 125 6.48 7.13 -5.98
C THR A 125 7.01 5.72 -6.14
N ARG A 126 6.98 5.17 -7.36
CA ARG A 126 7.58 3.87 -7.64
C ARG A 126 9.09 4.00 -7.77
N GLY A 127 9.81 3.18 -7.01
CA GLY A 127 11.25 2.99 -7.11
C GLY A 127 11.66 2.00 -8.19
N THR A 128 12.97 1.75 -8.31
CA THR A 128 13.56 0.73 -9.22
C THR A 128 13.47 -0.68 -8.65
N GLY A 129 13.34 -0.80 -7.33
CA GLY A 129 13.33 -2.08 -6.60
C GLY A 129 14.68 -2.44 -5.98
N ASP A 130 15.76 -1.70 -6.31
CA ASP A 130 17.09 -1.96 -5.74
C ASP A 130 17.16 -1.53 -4.27
N GLU A 131 16.51 -0.41 -3.96
CA GLU A 131 16.45 0.15 -2.61
C GLU A 131 15.02 0.60 -2.29
N ILE A 132 14.68 0.60 -1.00
CA ILE A 132 13.43 1.18 -0.50
C ILE A 132 13.69 2.66 -0.20
N ALA A 133 13.02 3.53 -0.93
CA ALA A 133 13.19 4.97 -0.76
C ALA A 133 12.72 5.45 0.62
N PRO A 134 13.23 6.59 1.10
CA PRO A 134 12.78 7.18 2.36
C PRO A 134 11.27 7.39 2.39
N PHE A 135 10.66 7.04 3.52
CA PHE A 135 9.22 7.16 3.69
C PHE A 135 8.81 8.62 3.92
N LYS A 136 7.74 9.05 3.24
CA LYS A 136 7.16 10.38 3.41
C LYS A 136 6.37 10.50 4.70
N SER A 137 6.29 11.70 5.22
CA SER A 137 5.61 12.03 6.49
C SER A 137 4.12 11.65 6.56
N GLY A 138 3.50 11.34 5.41
CA GLY A 138 2.09 10.96 5.35
C GLY A 138 1.74 9.78 6.25
N LEU A 139 2.60 8.75 6.30
CA LEU A 139 2.39 7.59 7.17
C LEU A 139 2.36 8.01 8.66
N TYR A 140 3.32 8.83 9.09
CA TYR A 140 3.38 9.34 10.46
C TYR A 140 2.12 10.11 10.84
N HIS A 141 1.70 11.06 10.01
CA HIS A 141 0.50 11.87 10.29
C HIS A 141 -0.76 11.03 10.30
N LEU A 142 -0.89 10.05 9.41
CA LEU A 142 -2.03 9.13 9.40
C LEU A 142 -2.11 8.33 10.71
N CYS A 143 -0.99 7.85 11.22
CA CYS A 143 -0.93 7.15 12.50
C CYS A 143 -1.31 8.04 13.69
N LYS A 144 -0.98 9.34 13.64
CA LYS A 144 -1.45 10.32 14.64
C LYS A 144 -2.98 10.48 14.62
N PHE A 145 -3.61 10.45 13.44
CA PHE A 145 -5.07 10.46 13.31
C PHE A 145 -5.74 9.16 13.74
N LYS A 146 -5.01 8.04 13.67
CA LYS A 146 -5.53 6.69 13.93
C LYS A 146 -4.61 5.93 14.91
N PRO A 147 -4.49 6.37 16.16
CA PRO A 147 -3.49 5.83 17.09
C PRO A 147 -3.73 4.36 17.49
N ALA A 148 -4.95 3.86 17.37
CA ALA A 148 -5.30 2.48 17.72
C ALA A 148 -5.12 1.47 16.54
N VAL A 149 -4.67 1.95 15.36
CA VAL A 149 -4.54 1.12 14.16
C VAL A 149 -3.20 0.38 14.18
N GLN A 150 -3.24 -0.92 13.91
CA GLN A 150 -2.04 -1.73 13.73
C GLN A 150 -1.33 -1.38 12.42
N LEU A 151 -0.02 -1.20 12.47
CA LEU A 151 0.84 -0.95 11.32
C LEU A 151 1.51 -2.25 10.91
N VAL A 152 1.19 -2.74 9.71
CA VAL A 152 1.75 -4.00 9.21
C VAL A 152 2.72 -3.71 8.07
N PRO A 153 4.04 -3.92 8.27
CA PRO A 153 5.00 -3.81 7.18
C PRO A 153 4.79 -4.94 6.18
N VAL A 154 4.89 -4.59 4.90
CA VAL A 154 4.74 -5.55 3.80
C VAL A 154 5.90 -5.38 2.83
N TYR A 155 6.56 -6.47 2.48
CA TYR A 155 7.57 -6.48 1.45
C TYR A 155 7.06 -7.18 0.19
N LEU A 156 7.25 -6.51 -0.95
CA LEU A 156 6.94 -7.00 -2.29
C LEU A 156 8.22 -7.29 -3.04
N ASP A 157 8.40 -8.54 -3.41
CA ASP A 157 9.56 -9.02 -4.17
C ASP A 157 9.24 -9.15 -5.66
N ASN A 158 10.21 -8.82 -6.52
CA ASN A 158 10.19 -9.01 -7.97
C ASN A 158 9.09 -8.25 -8.76
N MET A 159 8.34 -7.35 -8.15
CA MET A 159 7.24 -6.67 -8.84
C MET A 159 7.70 -5.73 -9.96
N ASN A 160 8.89 -5.13 -9.83
CA ASN A 160 9.53 -4.33 -10.86
C ASN A 160 9.87 -5.13 -12.13
N ARG A 161 10.12 -6.43 -11.99
CA ARG A 161 10.42 -7.35 -13.10
C ARG A 161 9.16 -7.90 -13.76
N ILE A 162 8.07 -8.06 -13.00
CA ILE A 162 6.78 -8.54 -13.52
C ILE A 162 6.13 -7.48 -14.42
N LEU A 163 6.13 -6.23 -14.01
CA LEU A 163 5.67 -5.10 -14.81
C LEU A 163 6.57 -3.89 -14.57
N PRO A 164 7.66 -3.78 -15.35
CA PRO A 164 8.57 -2.64 -15.27
C PRO A 164 7.87 -1.30 -15.51
N LYS A 165 8.47 -0.23 -15.03
CA LYS A 165 7.97 1.12 -15.23
C LYS A 165 8.00 1.47 -16.72
N GLY A 166 6.81 1.74 -17.30
CA GLY A 166 6.65 2.06 -18.72
C GLY A 166 6.10 0.90 -19.57
N GLU A 167 6.17 -0.32 -19.08
CA GLU A 167 5.63 -1.50 -19.77
C GLU A 167 4.12 -1.68 -19.50
N ALA A 168 3.43 -2.31 -20.46
CA ALA A 168 2.00 -2.58 -20.39
C ALA A 168 1.68 -4.07 -20.25
N LEU A 169 2.61 -4.94 -20.63
CA LEU A 169 2.42 -6.39 -20.58
C LEU A 169 3.23 -6.98 -19.42
N PRO A 170 2.57 -7.66 -18.48
CA PRO A 170 3.27 -8.31 -17.38
C PRO A 170 3.98 -9.58 -17.87
N VAL A 171 5.22 -9.78 -17.41
CA VAL A 171 5.96 -11.03 -17.57
C VAL A 171 5.66 -11.92 -16.36
N PRO A 172 5.10 -13.12 -16.53
CA PRO A 172 4.84 -14.02 -15.41
C PRO A 172 6.15 -14.41 -14.73
N MET A 173 6.31 -14.02 -13.48
CA MET A 173 7.45 -14.37 -12.63
C MET A 173 6.97 -14.69 -11.23
N LEU A 174 7.74 -15.51 -10.51
CA LEU A 174 7.46 -15.76 -9.11
C LEU A 174 7.74 -14.50 -8.29
N SER A 175 6.75 -14.05 -7.55
CA SER A 175 6.88 -12.96 -6.58
C SER A 175 6.50 -13.43 -5.17
N ARG A 176 6.90 -12.65 -4.18
CA ARG A 176 6.54 -12.89 -2.79
C ARG A 176 5.90 -11.64 -2.21
N VAL A 177 4.91 -11.86 -1.36
CA VAL A 177 4.30 -10.82 -0.53
C VAL A 177 4.50 -11.24 0.91
N VAL A 178 5.40 -10.59 1.60
CA VAL A 178 5.74 -10.91 2.97
C VAL A 178 5.07 -9.91 3.90
N PHE A 179 4.19 -10.39 4.76
CA PHE A 179 3.53 -9.60 5.80
C PHE A 179 4.30 -9.79 7.11
N GLY A 180 4.85 -8.71 7.64
CA GLY A 180 5.60 -8.72 8.88
C GLY A 180 4.73 -8.58 10.12
N GLU A 181 5.38 -8.61 11.27
CA GLU A 181 4.74 -8.39 12.57
C GLU A 181 4.16 -6.97 12.65
N PRO A 182 2.95 -6.82 13.21
CA PRO A 182 2.38 -5.51 13.47
C PRO A 182 3.29 -4.69 14.39
N MET A 183 3.41 -3.42 14.07
CA MET A 183 4.10 -2.44 14.90
C MET A 183 3.16 -1.32 15.29
N GLU A 184 3.47 -0.62 16.38
CA GLU A 184 2.72 0.53 16.86
C GLU A 184 3.61 1.79 16.86
N MET A 185 2.98 2.93 16.75
CA MET A 185 3.66 4.19 17.02
C MET A 185 3.94 4.30 18.52
N ARG A 186 5.18 4.57 18.89
CA ARG A 186 5.55 4.77 20.30
C ARG A 186 5.06 6.14 20.78
N ARG A 187 4.77 6.23 22.07
CA ARG A 187 4.42 7.52 22.67
C ARG A 187 5.56 8.52 22.47
N ASP A 188 5.21 9.72 22.05
CA ASP A 188 6.15 10.83 21.80
C ASP A 188 7.31 10.51 20.84
N GLU A 189 7.14 9.49 19.98
CA GLU A 189 8.16 9.13 18.98
C GLU A 189 8.35 10.26 17.96
N PRO A 190 9.60 10.76 17.76
CA PRO A 190 9.88 11.73 16.72
C PRO A 190 9.53 11.18 15.34
N LYS A 191 9.06 12.07 14.46
CA LYS A 191 8.61 11.71 13.11
C LYS A 191 9.70 10.96 12.32
N GLU A 192 10.91 11.47 12.35
CA GLU A 192 12.05 10.91 11.62
C GLU A 192 12.39 9.51 12.12
N SER A 193 12.41 9.30 13.43
CA SER A 193 12.67 8.00 14.07
C SER A 193 11.60 6.99 13.73
N PHE A 194 10.31 7.40 13.75
CA PHE A 194 9.20 6.55 13.36
C PHE A 194 9.30 6.10 11.90
N LEU A 195 9.54 7.04 10.99
CA LEU A 195 9.61 6.74 9.55
C LEU A 195 10.79 5.83 9.22
N GLU A 196 11.95 6.04 9.85
CA GLU A 196 13.10 5.18 9.66
C GLU A 196 12.85 3.76 10.23
N ARG A 197 12.25 3.65 11.42
CA ARG A 197 11.87 2.36 12.00
C ARG A 197 10.85 1.62 11.13
N ALA A 198 9.88 2.34 10.57
CA ALA A 198 8.91 1.75 9.65
C ALA A 198 9.58 1.27 8.35
N ARG A 199 10.49 2.06 7.77
CA ARG A 199 11.28 1.66 6.59
C ARG A 199 12.13 0.43 6.88
N SER A 200 12.89 0.45 7.96
CA SER A 200 13.72 -0.68 8.40
C SER A 200 12.93 -1.95 8.64
N ALA A 201 11.67 -1.85 9.08
CA ALA A 201 10.81 -3.02 9.22
C ALA A 201 10.53 -3.71 7.87
N VAL A 202 10.34 -2.93 6.78
CA VAL A 202 10.17 -3.50 5.43
C VAL A 202 11.51 -4.02 4.87
N GLU A 203 12.62 -3.33 5.15
CA GLU A 203 13.97 -3.78 4.73
C GLU A 203 14.35 -5.13 5.37
N LYS A 204 14.08 -5.31 6.65
CA LYS A 204 14.29 -6.61 7.33
C LYS A 204 13.49 -7.74 6.71
N LEU A 205 12.26 -7.48 6.25
CA LEU A 205 11.49 -8.50 5.52
C LEU A 205 12.17 -8.86 4.19
N ARG A 206 12.79 -7.90 3.50
CA ARG A 206 13.57 -8.13 2.29
C ARG A 206 14.78 -9.04 2.58
N GLU A 207 15.55 -8.72 3.63
CA GLU A 207 16.74 -9.47 4.01
C GLU A 207 16.44 -10.92 4.41
N ASN A 208 15.34 -11.13 5.12
CA ASN A 208 14.97 -12.45 5.64
C ASN A 208 14.24 -13.33 4.62
N HIS A 209 13.66 -12.75 3.58
CA HIS A 209 12.78 -13.47 2.64
C HIS A 209 13.02 -13.09 1.18
N GLY A 210 13.96 -12.20 0.88
CA GLY A 210 14.34 -11.75 -0.44
C GLY A 210 15.17 -12.76 -1.26
#